data_7d5116e7051fcce2c0711182c0f941c4
#
_entry.id   7d5116e7051fcce2c0711182c0f941c4
#
_cell.length_a   1.000
_cell.length_b   1.000
_cell.length_c   1.000
_cell.angle_alpha   90.00
_cell.angle_beta   90.00
_cell.angle_gamma   90.00
#
_symmetry.space_group_name_H-M   'P 1'
#
loop_
_entity.id
_entity.type
_entity.pdbx_description
1 polymer ?
#
loop_
_entity_poly.entity_id
_entity_poly.type
_entity_poly.pdbx_seq_one_letter_code
_entity_poly.pdbx_strand_id
1 'polypeptide(L)'
;MTITINGVPPSLNQIAGKADPWTYRKAKAEWTEKVWLTARASKDRPKAPYDKADVYILYYFPDKRRRDADNYCGKFLLDGLTKAGVIMDDSFNHISLHIDGTTGNPARTEITVIERG
;
A
#
# COMPACT_ATOMS: atom_id res chain seq x y z
N MET A 1 2.96 -7.37 11.53
CA MET A 1 2.20 -6.11 11.60
C MET A 1 1.16 -6.08 10.49
N THR A 2 -0.09 -5.83 10.83
CA THR A 2 -1.17 -5.67 9.84
C THR A 2 -1.91 -4.38 10.11
N ILE A 3 -2.11 -3.58 9.06
CA ILE A 3 -2.91 -2.36 9.12
C ILE A 3 -3.99 -2.38 8.05
N THR A 4 -5.09 -1.70 8.32
CA THR A 4 -6.22 -1.58 7.39
C THR A 4 -6.52 -0.12 7.14
N ILE A 5 -6.67 0.23 5.87
CA ILE A 5 -6.91 1.59 5.43
C ILE A 5 -8.21 1.61 4.63
N ASN A 6 -9.11 2.54 4.92
CA ASN A 6 -10.36 2.69 4.20
C ASN A 6 -10.10 3.03 2.73
N GLY A 7 -10.83 2.36 1.86
CA GLY A 7 -10.76 2.60 0.43
C GLY A 7 -9.66 1.82 -0.27
N VAL A 8 -9.61 2.00 -1.57
CA VAL A 8 -8.61 1.40 -2.46
C VAL A 8 -7.99 2.54 -3.27
N PRO A 9 -6.65 2.56 -3.44
CA PRO A 9 -6.02 3.60 -4.27
C PRO A 9 -6.55 3.56 -5.69
N PRO A 10 -6.51 4.68 -6.41
CA PRO A 10 -6.90 4.67 -7.82
C PRO A 10 -6.00 3.74 -8.62
N SER A 11 -6.57 3.10 -9.65
CA SER A 11 -5.79 2.27 -10.55
C SER A 11 -4.81 3.11 -11.35
N LEU A 12 -3.75 2.49 -11.85
CA LEU A 12 -2.78 3.18 -12.70
C LEU A 12 -3.44 3.71 -13.98
N ASN A 13 -4.39 2.96 -14.54
CA ASN A 13 -5.12 3.40 -15.73
C ASN A 13 -5.95 4.66 -15.49
N GLN A 14 -6.53 4.82 -14.31
CA GLN A 14 -7.28 6.03 -13.96
C GLN A 14 -6.40 7.26 -13.94
N ILE A 15 -5.12 7.10 -13.68
CA ILE A 15 -4.16 8.19 -13.55
C ILE A 15 -3.34 8.38 -14.82
N ALA A 16 -2.88 7.29 -15.44
CA ALA A 16 -2.00 7.35 -16.60
C ALA A 16 -2.65 8.01 -17.83
N GLY A 17 -3.98 7.90 -17.96
CA GLY A 17 -4.73 8.57 -19.02
C GLY A 17 -4.93 10.06 -18.84
N LYS A 18 -4.50 10.63 -17.72
CA LYS A 18 -4.61 12.06 -17.43
C LYS A 18 -3.33 12.74 -17.87
N ALA A 19 -3.46 13.80 -18.67
CA ALA A 19 -2.32 14.61 -19.07
C ALA A 19 -1.75 15.45 -17.91
N ASP A 20 -2.45 15.48 -16.78
CA ASP A 20 -2.12 16.32 -15.64
C ASP A 20 -1.31 15.54 -14.60
N PRO A 21 -0.01 15.84 -14.43
CA PRO A 21 0.82 15.18 -13.41
C PRO A 21 0.36 15.47 -11.98
N TRP A 22 -0.45 16.47 -11.78
CA TRP A 22 -1.00 16.85 -10.49
C TRP A 22 -1.88 15.75 -9.89
N THR A 23 -2.70 15.09 -10.71
CA THR A 23 -3.58 13.99 -10.25
C THR A 23 -2.77 12.85 -9.63
N TYR A 24 -1.67 12.48 -10.27
CA TYR A 24 -0.77 11.44 -9.75
C TYR A 24 -0.14 11.86 -8.42
N ARG A 25 0.39 13.07 -8.36
CA ARG A 25 1.07 13.59 -7.16
C ARG A 25 0.11 13.68 -5.99
N LYS A 26 -1.12 14.11 -6.25
CA LYS A 26 -2.15 14.23 -5.23
C LYS A 26 -2.53 12.87 -4.66
N ALA A 27 -2.77 11.88 -5.51
CA ALA A 27 -3.10 10.52 -5.08
C ALA A 27 -1.96 9.92 -4.27
N LYS A 28 -0.72 10.08 -4.73
CA LYS A 28 0.45 9.59 -4.02
C LYS A 28 0.58 10.22 -2.64
N ALA A 29 0.42 11.53 -2.55
CA ALA A 29 0.52 12.25 -1.28
C ALA A 29 -0.58 11.80 -0.29
N GLU A 30 -1.82 11.67 -0.75
CA GLU A 30 -2.93 11.23 0.09
C GLU A 30 -2.71 9.83 0.65
N TRP A 31 -2.30 8.89 -0.20
CA TRP A 31 -2.12 7.50 0.21
C TRP A 31 -0.88 7.31 1.06
N THR A 32 0.20 8.01 0.75
CA THR A 32 1.39 8.02 1.60
C THR A 32 1.04 8.48 3.01
N GLU A 33 0.25 9.55 3.13
CA GLU A 33 -0.17 10.07 4.43
C GLU A 33 -1.08 9.09 5.17
N LYS A 34 -2.08 8.52 4.51
CA LYS A 34 -2.98 7.51 5.11
C LYS A 34 -2.21 6.32 5.67
N VAL A 35 -1.28 5.79 4.89
CA VAL A 35 -0.46 4.66 5.32
C VAL A 35 0.44 5.06 6.49
N TRP A 36 1.10 6.20 6.38
CA TRP A 36 1.98 6.70 7.43
C TRP A 36 1.26 6.87 8.75
N LEU A 37 0.11 7.56 8.75
CA LEU A 37 -0.66 7.80 9.97
C LEU A 37 -1.16 6.49 10.58
N THR A 38 -1.68 5.59 9.77
CA THR A 38 -2.21 4.31 10.25
C THR A 38 -1.10 3.42 10.81
N ALA A 39 0.02 3.33 10.11
CA ALA A 39 1.16 2.52 10.54
C ALA A 39 1.78 3.09 11.82
N ARG A 40 1.93 4.40 11.89
CA ARG A 40 2.48 5.08 13.06
C ARG A 40 1.63 4.86 14.31
N ALA A 41 0.31 4.79 14.17
CA ALA A 41 -0.61 4.56 15.27
C ALA A 41 -0.71 3.10 15.67
N SER A 42 -0.19 2.18 14.89
CA SER A 42 -0.27 0.74 15.17
C SER A 42 0.60 0.37 16.37
N LYS A 43 0.03 -0.42 17.28
CA LYS A 43 0.76 -0.97 18.42
C LYS A 43 1.82 -1.99 18.02
N ASP A 44 1.65 -2.59 16.85
CA ASP A 44 2.53 -3.62 16.32
C ASP A 44 3.67 -3.07 15.46
N ARG A 45 3.77 -1.75 15.38
CA ARG A 45 4.84 -1.10 14.64
C ARG A 45 6.20 -1.50 15.22
N PRO A 46 7.17 -1.92 14.40
CA PRO A 46 8.49 -2.28 14.91
C PRO A 46 9.20 -1.06 15.52
N LYS A 47 10.06 -1.32 16.50
CA LYS A 47 10.86 -0.26 17.14
C LYS A 47 11.92 0.31 16.21
N ALA A 48 12.40 -0.52 15.29
CA ALA A 48 13.32 -0.13 14.23
C ALA A 48 12.81 -0.70 12.92
N PRO A 49 13.04 -0.02 11.78
CA PRO A 49 12.58 -0.53 10.48
C PRO A 49 13.14 -1.91 10.19
N TYR A 50 12.30 -2.79 9.62
CA TYR A 50 12.77 -4.09 9.17
C TYR A 50 13.72 -3.90 7.99
N ASP A 51 14.89 -4.51 8.07
CA ASP A 51 15.86 -4.49 6.97
C ASP A 51 15.37 -5.33 5.79
N LYS A 52 14.80 -6.50 6.09
CA LYS A 52 14.23 -7.39 5.09
C LYS A 52 12.84 -7.84 5.52
N ALA A 53 11.87 -7.69 4.63
CA ALA A 53 10.48 -8.00 4.95
C ALA A 53 9.71 -8.48 3.73
N ASP A 54 8.67 -9.27 3.99
CA ASP A 54 7.63 -9.56 3.02
C ASP A 54 6.48 -8.60 3.26
N VAL A 55 6.04 -7.91 2.22
CA VAL A 55 4.91 -6.98 2.27
C VAL A 55 3.77 -7.57 1.46
N TYR A 56 2.65 -7.81 2.12
CA TYR A 56 1.43 -8.34 1.51
C TYR A 56 0.39 -7.24 1.46
N ILE A 57 -0.12 -6.95 0.27
CA ILE A 57 -1.19 -5.98 0.06
C ILE A 57 -2.41 -6.71 -0.46
N LEU A 58 -3.52 -6.62 0.26
CA LEU A 58 -4.79 -7.20 -0.15
C LEU A 58 -5.81 -6.07 -0.33
N TYR A 59 -6.30 -5.93 -1.56
CA TYR A 59 -7.34 -4.97 -1.87
C TYR A 59 -8.71 -5.63 -1.78
N TYR A 60 -9.61 -5.01 -1.03
CA TYR A 60 -11.02 -5.40 -0.96
C TYR A 60 -11.81 -4.45 -1.84
N PHE A 61 -12.19 -4.91 -3.02
CA PHE A 61 -12.97 -4.12 -3.97
C PHE A 61 -14.46 -4.19 -3.61
N PRO A 62 -15.24 -3.13 -3.87
CA PRO A 62 -16.65 -3.09 -3.47
C PRO A 62 -17.57 -3.96 -4.33
N ASP A 63 -17.11 -4.42 -5.49
CA ASP A 63 -17.87 -5.23 -6.42
C ASP A 63 -16.97 -6.22 -7.16
N LYS A 64 -17.58 -7.09 -7.96
CA LYS A 64 -16.89 -8.14 -8.72
C LYS A 64 -16.46 -7.70 -10.13
N ARG A 65 -16.44 -6.41 -10.41
CA ARG A 65 -15.98 -5.90 -11.69
C ARG A 65 -14.56 -6.38 -11.96
N ARG A 66 -14.27 -6.72 -13.22
CA ARG A 66 -12.92 -7.14 -13.61
C ARG A 66 -11.90 -6.03 -13.31
N ARG A 67 -10.80 -6.43 -12.69
CA ARG A 67 -9.65 -5.55 -12.43
C ARG A 67 -8.38 -6.34 -12.68
N ASP A 68 -7.44 -5.72 -13.39
CA ASP A 68 -6.18 -6.38 -13.71
C ASP A 68 -5.15 -6.06 -12.62
N ALA A 69 -4.44 -7.08 -12.18
CA ALA A 69 -3.50 -6.97 -11.08
C ALA A 69 -2.38 -5.95 -11.34
N ASP A 70 -1.98 -5.79 -12.60
CA ASP A 70 -0.93 -4.82 -12.96
C ASP A 70 -1.37 -3.37 -12.87
N ASN A 71 -2.67 -3.10 -12.69
CA ASN A 71 -3.19 -1.76 -12.45
C ASN A 71 -3.20 -1.36 -10.98
N TYR A 72 -2.91 -2.29 -10.08
CA TYR A 72 -2.95 -2.07 -8.64
C TYR A 72 -1.63 -2.53 -8.03
N CYS A 73 -0.59 -1.73 -8.21
CA CYS A 73 0.70 -2.00 -7.59
C CYS A 73 0.78 -1.31 -6.22
N GLY A 74 1.84 -1.58 -5.48
CA GLY A 74 2.04 -0.97 -4.17
C GLY A 74 2.56 0.45 -4.20
N LYS A 75 2.62 1.09 -5.36
CA LYS A 75 3.28 2.37 -5.58
C LYS A 75 2.81 3.50 -4.67
N PHE A 76 1.52 3.52 -4.35
CA PHE A 76 0.93 4.55 -3.50
C PHE A 76 1.04 4.23 -2.01
N LEU A 77 1.55 3.05 -1.63
CA LEU A 77 1.51 2.57 -0.26
C LEU A 77 2.90 2.44 0.37
N LEU A 78 3.88 2.05 -0.41
CA LEU A 78 5.21 1.69 0.11
C LEU A 78 5.96 2.88 0.71
N ASP A 79 5.81 4.07 0.15
CA ASP A 79 6.43 5.28 0.71
C ASP A 79 5.94 5.56 2.12
N GLY A 80 4.65 5.29 2.38
CA GLY A 80 4.08 5.46 3.71
C GLY A 80 4.68 4.51 4.74
N LEU A 81 4.93 3.27 4.35
CA LEU A 81 5.57 2.28 5.23
C LEU A 81 7.01 2.68 5.55
N THR A 82 7.74 3.15 4.56
CA THR A 82 9.12 3.62 4.74
C THR A 82 9.13 4.84 5.66
N LYS A 83 8.26 5.79 5.41
CA LYS A 83 8.16 7.02 6.20
C LYS A 83 7.76 6.74 7.65
N ALA A 84 6.92 5.74 7.87
CA ALA A 84 6.49 5.34 9.21
C ALA A 84 7.55 4.54 9.98
N GLY A 85 8.66 4.19 9.34
CA GLY A 85 9.71 3.41 9.97
C GLY A 85 9.39 1.92 10.11
N VAL A 86 8.55 1.38 9.24
CA VAL A 86 8.20 -0.04 9.24
C VAL A 86 9.22 -0.84 8.43
N ILE A 87 9.61 -0.32 7.27
CA ILE A 87 10.62 -0.92 6.39
C ILE A 87 11.75 0.06 6.15
N MET A 88 12.95 -0.45 5.92
CA MET A 88 14.11 0.39 5.63
C MET A 88 13.98 1.09 4.29
N ASP A 89 13.50 0.36 3.28
CA ASP A 89 13.38 0.84 1.92
C ASP A 89 12.46 -0.10 1.15
N ASP A 90 11.93 0.35 0.03
CA ASP A 90 11.01 -0.42 -0.81
C ASP A 90 11.68 -1.10 -2.01
N SER A 91 13.00 -1.11 -2.06
CA SER A 91 13.74 -1.78 -3.14
C SER A 91 13.73 -3.30 -2.99
N PHE A 92 14.08 -4.01 -4.07
CA PHE A 92 14.18 -5.48 -4.05
C PHE A 92 15.20 -5.99 -3.03
N ASN A 93 16.15 -5.16 -2.62
CA ASN A 93 17.13 -5.56 -1.60
C ASN A 93 16.51 -5.67 -0.21
N HIS A 94 15.36 -5.06 0.01
CA HIS A 94 14.74 -4.97 1.32
C HIS A 94 13.40 -5.68 1.41
N ILE A 95 12.60 -5.68 0.34
CA ILE A 95 11.27 -6.27 0.40
C ILE A 95 10.97 -7.21 -0.76
N SER A 96 10.10 -8.17 -0.48
CA SER A 96 9.33 -8.88 -1.50
C SER A 96 7.89 -8.41 -1.40
N LEU A 97 7.31 -8.00 -2.52
CA LEU A 97 5.97 -7.44 -2.57
C LEU A 97 4.98 -8.46 -3.14
N HIS A 98 3.90 -8.68 -2.41
CA HIS A 98 2.84 -9.60 -2.80
C HIS A 98 1.51 -8.83 -2.83
N ILE A 99 0.85 -8.84 -3.98
CA ILE A 99 -0.40 -8.10 -4.18
C ILE A 99 -1.50 -9.07 -4.57
N ASP A 100 -2.66 -8.93 -3.92
CA ASP A 100 -3.83 -9.73 -4.24
C ASP A 100 -5.08 -8.85 -4.13
N GLY A 101 -6.16 -9.32 -4.72
CA GLY A 101 -7.44 -8.62 -4.70
C GLY A 101 -8.58 -9.58 -4.43
N THR A 102 -9.58 -9.10 -3.73
CA THR A 102 -10.81 -9.82 -3.44
C THR A 102 -11.97 -8.83 -3.39
N THR A 103 -13.16 -9.31 -3.14
CA THR A 103 -14.36 -8.47 -2.99
C THR A 103 -14.72 -8.38 -1.52
N GLY A 104 -15.07 -7.20 -1.07
CA GLY A 104 -15.53 -7.01 0.31
C GLY A 104 -16.05 -5.61 0.55
N ASN A 105 -16.99 -5.47 1.47
CA ASN A 105 -17.59 -4.21 1.87
C ASN A 105 -17.31 -3.96 3.35
N PRO A 106 -16.85 -2.74 3.70
CA PRO A 106 -16.50 -1.63 2.82
C PRO A 106 -15.24 -1.91 2.01
N ALA A 107 -15.06 -1.18 0.91
CA ALA A 107 -13.82 -1.21 0.15
C ALA A 107 -12.66 -0.78 1.06
N ARG A 108 -11.56 -1.52 1.06
CA ARG A 108 -10.43 -1.26 1.95
C ARG A 108 -9.16 -1.90 1.44
N THR A 109 -8.06 -1.46 2.00
CA THR A 109 -6.72 -1.98 1.71
C THR A 109 -6.12 -2.52 3.00
N GLU A 110 -5.70 -3.78 2.98
CA GLU A 110 -5.03 -4.40 4.11
C GLU A 110 -3.56 -4.63 3.77
N ILE A 111 -2.66 -4.16 4.64
CA ILE A 111 -1.23 -4.29 4.44
C ILE A 111 -0.65 -5.10 5.60
N THR A 112 0.01 -6.20 5.29
CA THR A 112 0.70 -7.05 6.28
C THR A 112 2.19 -7.04 5.97
N VAL A 113 2.99 -6.75 6.98
CA VAL A 113 4.45 -6.72 6.87
C VAL A 113 5.03 -7.76 7.83
N ILE A 114 5.80 -8.69 7.28
CA ILE A 114 6.42 -9.77 8.04
C ILE A 114 7.92 -9.68 7.86
N GLU A 115 8.64 -9.54 8.97
CA GLU A 115 10.09 -9.50 8.94
C GLU A 115 10.65 -10.85 8.47
N ARG A 116 11.62 -10.82 7.57
CA ARG A 116 12.41 -11.99 7.18
C ARG A 116 13.67 -12.03 8.02
N GLY A 117 13.81 -13.16 8.70
CA GLY A 117 14.94 -13.38 9.59
C GLY A 117 16.26 -13.65 8.89
#